data_dd53a90b350013ab88752197748982e8
#
_entry.id   dd53a90b350013ab88752197748982e8
#
_cell.length_a   1.000
_cell.length_b   1.000
_cell.length_c   1.000
_cell.angle_alpha   90.00
_cell.angle_beta   90.00
_cell.angle_gamma   90.00
#
_symmetry.space_group_name_H-M   'P 1'
#
loop_
_entity.id
_entity.type
_entity.pdbx_description
1 polymer ?
#
loop_
_entity_poly.entity_id
_entity_poly.type
_entity_poly.pdbx_seq_one_letter_code
_entity_poly.pdbx_strand_id
1 'polypeptide(L)'
;MRTEPSDEGWVFQVTLSQGRAQTAHRVTVTREAYSRLSGGACPPEELVRKSFQFLLEREPKESILREFDITLISRYFPDYERQIRKQIQG
;
A
#
# COMPACT_ATOMS: atom_id res chain seq x y z
N MET A 1 -5.09 9.30 6.03
CA MET A 1 -3.71 8.80 5.72
C MET A 1 -2.71 9.93 5.97
N ARG A 2 -1.66 9.62 6.65
CA ARG A 2 -0.61 10.59 6.96
C ARG A 2 0.68 10.19 6.25
N THR A 3 1.36 11.14 5.62
CA THR A 3 2.57 10.88 4.85
C THR A 3 3.75 11.58 5.46
N GLU A 4 4.85 10.86 5.65
CA GLU A 4 6.11 11.42 6.12
C GLU A 4 7.19 11.13 5.08
N PRO A 5 7.95 12.16 4.64
CA PRO A 5 9.05 11.91 3.73
C PRO A 5 10.19 11.19 4.44
N SER A 6 10.92 10.37 3.70
CA SER A 6 12.11 9.70 4.19
C SER A 6 13.21 9.84 3.14
N ASP A 7 14.45 9.46 3.51
CA ASP A 7 15.59 9.58 2.60
C ASP A 7 15.39 8.77 1.31
N GLU A 8 14.71 7.64 1.39
CA GLU A 8 14.54 6.73 0.27
C GLU A 8 13.16 6.80 -0.37
N GLY A 9 12.25 7.56 0.21
CA GLY A 9 10.89 7.64 -0.30
C GLY A 9 9.93 8.24 0.70
N TRP A 10 8.92 7.45 1.11
CA TRP A 10 7.88 7.92 2.02
C TRP A 10 7.51 6.83 3.02
N VAL A 11 6.99 7.28 4.16
CA VAL A 11 6.35 6.40 5.13
C VAL A 11 4.91 6.87 5.28
N PHE A 12 3.97 5.97 5.11
CA PHE A 12 2.55 6.26 5.21
C PHE A 12 1.97 5.64 6.47
N GLN A 13 1.22 6.44 7.22
CA GLN A 13 0.44 5.95 8.35
C GLN A 13 -1.01 5.85 7.89
N VAL A 14 -1.51 4.63 7.83
CA VAL A 14 -2.83 4.33 7.30
C VAL A 14 -3.71 3.81 8.43
N THR A 15 -4.89 4.41 8.59
CA THR A 15 -5.87 3.93 9.55
C THR A 15 -7.03 3.31 8.78
N LEU A 16 -7.34 2.08 9.12
CA LEU A 16 -8.48 1.37 8.55
C LEU A 16 -9.58 1.30 9.60
N SER A 17 -10.76 1.76 9.21
CA SER A 17 -11.93 1.78 10.11
C SER A 17 -13.05 0.94 9.52
N GLN A 18 -13.66 0.12 10.37
CA GLN A 18 -14.83 -0.66 9.99
C GLN A 18 -15.73 -0.76 11.22
N GLY A 19 -16.85 -0.03 11.20
CA GLY A 19 -17.68 0.09 12.38
C GLY A 19 -16.91 0.78 13.50
N ARG A 20 -16.83 0.11 14.66
CA ARG A 20 -16.08 0.60 15.82
C ARG A 20 -14.63 0.14 15.85
N ALA A 21 -14.30 -0.82 14.99
CA ALA A 21 -12.96 -1.38 14.98
C ALA A 21 -12.05 -0.57 14.08
N GLN A 22 -10.85 -0.28 14.57
CA GLN A 22 -9.83 0.44 13.80
C GLN A 22 -8.50 -0.28 13.92
N THR A 23 -7.73 -0.24 12.82
CA THR A 23 -6.35 -0.72 12.81
C THR A 23 -5.48 0.36 12.20
N ALA A 24 -4.26 0.49 12.69
CA ALA A 24 -3.28 1.43 12.18
C ALA A 24 -2.10 0.67 11.59
N HIS A 25 -1.64 1.12 10.43
CA HIS A 25 -0.58 0.45 9.69
C HIS A 25 0.46 1.48 9.23
N ARG A 26 1.72 1.08 9.28
CA ARG A 26 2.81 1.92 8.82
C ARG A 26 3.45 1.23 7.61
N VAL A 27 3.41 1.91 6.47
CA VAL A 27 3.87 1.36 5.20
C VAL A 27 5.00 2.20 4.64
N THR A 28 6.12 1.56 4.36
CA THR A 28 7.26 2.20 3.74
C THR A 28 7.17 2.01 2.23
N VAL A 29 7.33 3.10 1.49
CA VAL A 29 7.34 3.08 0.03
C VAL A 29 8.60 3.79 -0.45
N THR A 30 9.53 3.04 -1.06
CA THR A 30 10.71 3.65 -1.66
C THR A 30 10.36 4.26 -3.01
N ARG A 31 11.15 5.23 -3.46
CA ARG A 31 10.94 5.84 -4.78
C ARG A 31 11.03 4.81 -5.89
N GLU A 32 11.93 3.85 -5.73
CA GLU A 32 12.08 2.75 -6.68
C GLU A 32 10.82 1.89 -6.74
N ALA A 33 10.29 1.50 -5.59
CA ALA A 33 9.06 0.72 -5.53
C ALA A 33 7.89 1.48 -6.14
N TYR A 34 7.77 2.77 -5.81
CA TYR A 34 6.74 3.62 -6.37
C TYR A 34 6.81 3.67 -7.90
N SER A 35 8.00 3.90 -8.45
CA SER A 35 8.18 3.94 -9.90
C SER A 35 7.85 2.61 -10.55
N ARG A 36 8.29 1.52 -9.95
CA ARG A 36 8.06 0.18 -10.50
C ARG A 36 6.57 -0.19 -10.47
N LEU A 37 5.90 0.11 -9.38
CA LEU A 37 4.50 -0.28 -9.21
C LEU A 37 3.52 0.64 -9.92
N SER A 38 3.79 1.94 -9.93
CA SER A 38 2.86 2.92 -10.51
C SER A 38 3.29 3.47 -11.85
N GLY A 39 4.59 3.40 -12.17
CA GLY A 39 5.11 4.06 -13.36
C GLY A 39 4.96 5.57 -13.32
N GLY A 40 4.72 6.15 -12.14
CA GLY A 40 4.49 7.59 -12.01
C GLY A 40 3.10 8.04 -12.42
N ALA A 41 2.20 7.09 -12.69
CA ALA A 41 0.85 7.41 -13.20
C ALA A 41 -0.09 7.96 -12.13
N CYS A 42 0.28 7.86 -10.85
CA CYS A 42 -0.53 8.40 -9.75
C CYS A 42 0.38 8.86 -8.62
N PRO A 43 -0.12 9.69 -7.68
CA PRO A 43 0.67 10.06 -6.51
C PRO A 43 0.95 8.85 -5.62
N PRO A 44 2.01 8.89 -4.81
CA PRO A 44 2.32 7.77 -3.90
C PRO A 44 1.17 7.41 -2.96
N GLU A 45 0.40 8.40 -2.51
CA GLU A 45 -0.75 8.17 -1.64
C GLU A 45 -1.80 7.31 -2.32
N GLU A 46 -2.02 7.53 -3.61
CA GLU A 46 -2.99 6.75 -4.37
C GLU A 46 -2.52 5.29 -4.53
N LEU A 47 -1.22 5.10 -4.73
CA LEU A 47 -0.64 3.76 -4.78
C LEU A 47 -0.92 3.01 -3.47
N VAL A 48 -0.70 3.67 -2.34
CA VAL A 48 -0.93 3.06 -1.02
C VAL A 48 -2.41 2.75 -0.83
N ARG A 49 -3.29 3.68 -1.20
CA ARG A 49 -4.74 3.48 -1.08
C ARG A 49 -5.20 2.26 -1.88
N LYS A 50 -4.79 2.17 -3.13
CA LYS A 50 -5.16 1.04 -3.98
C LYS A 50 -4.58 -0.26 -3.48
N SER A 51 -3.37 -0.21 -2.90
CA SER A 51 -2.74 -1.40 -2.32
C SER A 51 -3.53 -1.93 -1.14
N PHE A 52 -4.04 -1.04 -0.27
CA PHE A 52 -4.88 -1.48 0.84
C PHE A 52 -6.23 -2.00 0.37
N GLN A 53 -6.80 -1.43 -0.69
CA GLN A 53 -8.02 -1.97 -1.29
C GLN A 53 -7.79 -3.41 -1.78
N PHE A 54 -6.64 -3.64 -2.42
CA PHE A 54 -6.24 -4.96 -2.87
C PHE A 54 -6.15 -5.94 -1.69
N LEU A 55 -5.50 -5.52 -0.61
CA LEU A 55 -5.34 -6.37 0.57
C LEU A 55 -6.68 -6.69 1.23
N LEU A 56 -7.55 -5.68 1.35
CA LEU A 56 -8.85 -5.86 2.00
C LEU A 56 -9.80 -6.76 1.23
N GLU A 57 -9.61 -6.91 -0.06
CA GLU A 57 -10.37 -7.87 -0.87
C GLU A 57 -9.97 -9.31 -0.56
N ARG A 58 -8.81 -9.52 0.03
CA ARG A 58 -8.23 -10.85 0.26
C ARG A 58 -8.13 -11.23 1.72
N GLU A 59 -8.01 -10.23 2.60
CA GLU A 59 -7.82 -10.45 4.03
C GLU A 59 -8.55 -9.41 4.86
N PRO A 60 -9.02 -9.77 6.06
CA PRO A 60 -9.56 -8.78 6.98
C PRO A 60 -8.44 -7.85 7.46
N LYS A 61 -8.82 -6.63 7.85
CA LYS A 61 -7.83 -5.63 8.27
C LYS A 61 -6.95 -6.10 9.44
N GLU A 62 -7.49 -6.98 10.29
CA GLU A 62 -6.75 -7.51 11.44
C GLU A 62 -5.61 -8.44 11.03
N SER A 63 -5.66 -8.99 9.82
CA SER A 63 -4.62 -9.87 9.29
C SER A 63 -3.52 -9.11 8.56
N ILE A 64 -3.74 -7.82 8.28
CA ILE A 64 -2.74 -7.00 7.61
C ILE A 64 -1.66 -6.60 8.61
N LEU A 65 -0.39 -6.75 8.23
CA LEU A 65 0.72 -6.38 9.10
C LEU A 65 0.63 -4.91 9.51
N ARG A 66 1.05 -4.62 10.74
CA ARG A 66 1.01 -3.26 11.28
C ARG A 66 2.12 -2.37 10.76
N GLU A 67 3.21 -2.99 10.32
CA GLU A 67 4.34 -2.26 9.76
C GLU A 67 4.99 -3.13 8.69
N PHE A 68 5.13 -2.60 7.48
CA PHE A 68 5.73 -3.35 6.39
C PHE A 68 6.15 -2.43 5.24
N ASP A 69 7.07 -2.93 4.41
CA ASP A 69 7.42 -2.30 3.14
C ASP A 69 6.39 -2.74 2.10
N ILE A 70 5.96 -1.82 1.23
CA ILE A 70 4.91 -2.12 0.25
C ILE A 70 5.27 -3.31 -0.66
N THR A 71 6.56 -3.54 -0.89
CA THR A 71 7.00 -4.66 -1.72
C THR A 71 6.77 -6.02 -1.07
N LEU A 72 6.55 -6.04 0.25
CA LEU A 72 6.26 -7.28 0.95
C LEU A 72 4.94 -7.90 0.48
N ILE A 73 4.02 -7.08 -0.02
CA ILE A 73 2.74 -7.57 -0.52
C ILE A 73 2.94 -8.59 -1.64
N SER A 74 3.92 -8.36 -2.51
CA SER A 74 4.23 -9.27 -3.61
C SER A 74 4.67 -10.65 -3.15
N ARG A 75 5.23 -10.75 -1.95
CA ARG A 75 5.67 -12.03 -1.40
C ARG A 75 4.50 -12.90 -0.97
N TYR A 76 3.46 -12.27 -0.44
CA TYR A 76 2.27 -12.99 -0.01
C TYR A 76 1.27 -13.19 -1.14
N PHE A 77 1.24 -12.24 -2.08
CA PHE A 77 0.30 -12.24 -3.21
C PHE A 77 1.08 -12.01 -4.50
N PRO A 78 1.55 -13.07 -5.16
CA PRO A 78 2.41 -12.91 -6.35
C PRO A 78 1.77 -12.12 -7.50
N ASP A 79 0.45 -12.04 -7.56
CA ASP A 79 -0.26 -11.28 -8.59
C ASP A 79 -0.40 -9.79 -8.27
N TYR A 80 0.07 -9.35 -7.10
CA TYR A 80 -0.12 -7.97 -6.64
C TYR A 80 0.39 -6.94 -7.64
N GLU A 81 1.63 -7.08 -8.12
CA GLU A 81 2.21 -6.08 -9.02
C GLU A 81 1.40 -5.93 -10.30
N ARG A 82 0.97 -7.05 -10.86
CA ARG A 82 0.16 -7.04 -12.07
C ARG A 82 -1.19 -6.37 -11.83
N GLN A 83 -1.85 -6.74 -10.73
CA GLN A 83 -3.17 -6.21 -10.40
C GLN A 83 -3.11 -4.72 -10.08
N ILE A 84 -2.13 -4.28 -9.31
CA ILE A 84 -2.03 -2.89 -8.93
C ILE A 84 -1.72 -2.00 -10.14
N ARG A 85 -0.87 -2.45 -11.05
CA ARG A 85 -0.58 -1.71 -12.28
C ARG A 85 -1.83 -1.55 -13.13
N LYS A 86 -2.63 -2.59 -13.22
CA LYS A 86 -3.90 -2.56 -13.95
C LYS A 86 -4.84 -1.53 -13.37
N GLN A 87 -4.96 -1.46 -12.06
CA GLN A 87 -5.85 -0.51 -11.39
C GLN A 87 -5.37 0.92 -11.53
N ILE A 88 -4.06 1.14 -11.58
CA ILE A 88 -3.49 2.48 -11.68
C ILE A 88 -3.51 2.98 -13.12
N GLN A 89 -3.17 2.14 -14.06
CA GLN A 89 -2.99 2.53 -15.46
C GLN A 89 -4.21 2.26 -16.33
N GLY A 90 -5.07 1.47 -15.83
CA GLY A 90 -6.13 0.98 -16.61
C GLY A 90 -7.47 1.45 -16.46
#